data_e3a168c36b19cc131ffae89cbfb560da
#
_entry.id   e3a168c36b19cc131ffae89cbfb560da
#
_cell.length_a   1.000
_cell.length_b   1.000
_cell.length_c   1.000
_cell.angle_alpha   90.00
_cell.angle_beta   90.00
_cell.angle_gamma   90.00
#
_symmetry.space_group_name_H-M   'P 1'
#
loop_
_entity.id
_entity.type
_entity.pdbx_description
1 polymer ?
#
loop_
_entity_poly.entity_id
_entity_poly.type
_entity_poly.pdbx_seq_one_letter_code
_entity_poly.pdbx_strand_id
1 'polypeptide(L)'
;MGQKVNPHGLRVGVIKDWDSRWYARNEKVGDLLVEDKKIRDYLKKTLYSAGIPKIEIERDNAKVRVYLHCARPGVVIGKGGEEINKIQAGLTAMVGKPVDLKIIEVRNADMDAQLVAENIAQQLEKRIGFRRAMKNAMGRAMRAGARGIKTCCSGRLGGAEIARTEHYHDGTIPLQTLRADIDYGFAEAATTYGRIGVKVWIYKGEVLTQTLRTTPRTLDTSKPYQERRERPRRDRRDGDRRQGGFNRDRQGGGFNRGPVPPVRVVSITIVAPVPPVRPMLRRKEALSNAAP
;
A
#
# COMPACT_ATOMS: atom_id res chain seq x y z
N MET A 1 11.19 -29.64 8.19
CA MET A 1 10.98 -28.16 8.18
C MET A 1 9.52 -27.88 8.47
N GLY A 2 9.22 -26.96 9.41
CA GLY A 2 7.85 -26.59 9.74
C GLY A 2 7.15 -25.80 8.62
N GLN A 3 5.83 -25.75 8.66
CA GLN A 3 5.02 -24.96 7.75
C GLN A 3 5.24 -23.48 7.98
N LYS A 4 5.37 -22.70 6.91
CA LYS A 4 5.57 -21.25 6.99
C LYS A 4 4.25 -20.51 7.15
N VAL A 5 4.17 -19.63 8.14
CA VAL A 5 3.01 -18.78 8.41
C VAL A 5 3.01 -17.57 7.47
N ASN A 6 1.81 -17.01 7.22
CA ASN A 6 1.68 -15.76 6.48
C ASN A 6 2.41 -14.62 7.21
N PRO A 7 3.35 -13.91 6.58
CA PRO A 7 4.13 -12.85 7.21
C PRO A 7 3.27 -11.69 7.74
N HIS A 8 2.16 -11.41 7.06
CA HIS A 8 1.23 -10.38 7.49
C HIS A 8 0.53 -10.79 8.80
N GLY A 9 -0.01 -12.02 8.87
CA GLY A 9 -0.67 -12.52 10.09
C GLY A 9 0.25 -12.57 11.31
N LEU A 10 1.54 -12.90 11.11
CA LEU A 10 2.54 -12.90 12.19
C LEU A 10 2.77 -11.50 12.79
N ARG A 11 2.55 -10.44 12.02
CA ARG A 11 2.86 -9.04 12.37
C ARG A 11 1.62 -8.21 12.71
N VAL A 12 0.43 -8.78 12.61
CA VAL A 12 -0.81 -8.11 13.01
C VAL A 12 -0.77 -7.83 14.51
N GLY A 13 -1.11 -6.60 14.89
CA GLY A 13 -1.05 -6.15 16.29
C GLY A 13 0.34 -5.74 16.78
N VAL A 14 1.41 -5.98 16.01
CA VAL A 14 2.79 -5.54 16.35
C VAL A 14 3.18 -4.33 15.51
N ILE A 15 3.23 -4.47 14.17
CA ILE A 15 3.58 -3.40 13.23
C ILE A 15 2.55 -3.21 12.13
N LYS A 16 1.67 -4.17 11.92
CA LYS A 16 0.58 -4.12 10.93
C LYS A 16 -0.76 -4.15 11.62
N ASP A 17 -1.69 -3.43 11.03
CA ASP A 17 -3.08 -3.39 11.44
C ASP A 17 -3.93 -4.32 10.54
N TRP A 18 -5.13 -4.66 10.98
CA TRP A 18 -6.06 -5.47 10.21
C TRP A 18 -6.83 -4.66 9.18
N ASP A 19 -7.36 -5.35 8.17
CA ASP A 19 -8.02 -4.70 7.02
C ASP A 19 -9.48 -4.35 7.28
N SER A 20 -10.16 -5.08 8.17
CA SER A 20 -11.53 -4.78 8.59
C SER A 20 -11.52 -4.26 10.02
N ARG A 21 -12.02 -3.03 10.22
CA ARG A 21 -12.01 -2.31 11.50
C ARG A 21 -13.42 -2.06 11.96
N TRP A 22 -14.03 -3.08 12.52
CA TRP A 22 -15.37 -3.01 13.11
C TRP A 22 -15.52 -4.03 14.21
N TYR A 23 -16.49 -3.79 15.06
CA TYR A 23 -16.89 -4.70 16.12
C TYR A 23 -18.42 -4.94 16.05
N ALA A 24 -18.86 -6.18 16.22
CA ALA A 24 -20.26 -6.54 16.30
C ALA A 24 -20.49 -7.57 17.40
N ARG A 25 -21.73 -7.68 17.89
CA ARG A 25 -22.13 -8.77 18.78
C ARG A 25 -22.08 -10.11 18.05
N ASN A 26 -21.76 -11.17 18.78
CA ASN A 26 -21.44 -12.50 18.26
C ASN A 26 -22.43 -13.04 17.22
N GLU A 27 -23.74 -12.81 17.40
CA GLU A 27 -24.81 -13.30 16.50
C GLU A 27 -24.72 -12.76 15.06
N LYS A 28 -24.14 -11.58 14.86
CA LYS A 28 -24.07 -10.88 13.56
C LYS A 28 -22.71 -10.92 12.91
N VAL A 29 -21.69 -11.43 13.58
CA VAL A 29 -20.30 -11.41 13.06
C VAL A 29 -20.18 -12.23 11.79
N GLY A 30 -20.80 -13.40 11.73
CA GLY A 30 -20.76 -14.28 10.57
C GLY A 30 -21.34 -13.63 9.31
N ASP A 31 -22.52 -13.01 9.43
CA ASP A 31 -23.19 -12.35 8.31
C ASP A 31 -22.35 -11.16 7.79
N LEU A 32 -21.80 -10.36 8.70
CA LEU A 32 -20.96 -9.22 8.35
C LEU A 32 -19.65 -9.64 7.66
N LEU A 33 -19.06 -10.77 8.07
CA LEU A 33 -17.86 -11.32 7.40
C LEU A 33 -18.18 -11.79 5.98
N VAL A 34 -19.34 -12.43 5.77
CA VAL A 34 -19.80 -12.84 4.44
C VAL A 34 -20.05 -11.62 3.54
N GLU A 35 -20.66 -10.56 4.08
CA GLU A 35 -20.84 -9.30 3.36
C GLU A 35 -19.49 -8.67 3.00
N ASP A 36 -18.53 -8.59 3.93
CA ASP A 36 -17.18 -8.07 3.66
C ASP A 36 -16.48 -8.87 2.53
N LYS A 37 -16.65 -10.18 2.52
CA LYS A 37 -16.12 -11.03 1.46
C LYS A 37 -16.76 -10.73 0.11
N LYS A 38 -18.08 -10.57 0.06
CA LYS A 38 -18.82 -10.19 -1.16
C LYS A 38 -18.33 -8.82 -1.69
N ILE A 39 -18.18 -7.83 -0.81
CA ILE A 39 -17.65 -6.50 -1.17
C ILE A 39 -16.25 -6.62 -1.80
N ARG A 40 -15.35 -7.36 -1.15
CA ARG A 40 -13.97 -7.55 -1.65
C ARG A 40 -13.94 -8.24 -3.01
N ASP A 41 -14.71 -9.30 -3.17
CA ASP A 41 -14.77 -10.06 -4.42
C ASP A 41 -15.38 -9.24 -5.56
N TYR A 42 -16.43 -8.47 -5.30
CA TYR A 42 -17.05 -7.57 -6.26
C TYR A 42 -16.07 -6.49 -6.73
N LEU A 43 -15.41 -5.80 -5.79
CA LEU A 43 -14.44 -4.76 -6.12
C LEU A 43 -13.25 -5.29 -6.89
N LYS A 44 -12.70 -6.45 -6.50
CA LYS A 44 -11.59 -7.07 -7.23
C LYS A 44 -11.97 -7.50 -8.65
N LYS A 45 -13.16 -8.03 -8.85
CA LYS A 45 -13.64 -8.42 -10.18
C LYS A 45 -13.88 -7.21 -11.09
N THR A 46 -14.55 -6.19 -10.58
CA THR A 46 -14.92 -5.00 -11.37
C THR A 46 -13.71 -4.14 -11.71
N LEU A 47 -12.79 -3.96 -10.75
CA LEU A 47 -11.68 -3.03 -10.84
C LEU A 47 -10.31 -3.72 -10.97
N TYR A 48 -10.25 -4.89 -11.58
CA TYR A 48 -8.99 -5.63 -11.75
C TYR A 48 -7.90 -4.81 -12.47
N SER A 49 -8.29 -4.01 -13.45
CA SER A 49 -7.38 -3.15 -14.23
C SER A 49 -6.81 -1.97 -13.43
N ALA A 50 -7.49 -1.56 -12.35
CA ALA A 50 -7.04 -0.45 -11.50
C ALA A 50 -5.86 -0.83 -10.59
N GLY A 51 -5.62 -2.14 -10.36
CA GLY A 51 -4.57 -2.65 -9.49
C GLY A 51 -4.86 -2.33 -8.02
N ILE A 52 -5.63 -3.20 -7.35
CA ILE A 52 -6.05 -3.03 -5.96
C ILE A 52 -5.25 -3.95 -5.05
N PRO A 53 -4.24 -3.44 -4.31
CA PRO A 53 -3.50 -4.25 -3.36
C PRO A 53 -4.25 -4.51 -2.07
N LYS A 54 -5.02 -3.53 -1.58
CA LYS A 54 -5.66 -3.59 -0.26
C LYS A 54 -7.01 -2.91 -0.27
N ILE A 55 -7.98 -3.52 0.44
CA ILE A 55 -9.31 -2.98 0.69
C ILE A 55 -9.51 -2.96 2.19
N GLU A 56 -9.73 -1.79 2.78
CA GLU A 56 -10.04 -1.66 4.19
C GLU A 56 -11.52 -1.32 4.37
N ILE A 57 -12.17 -1.95 5.35
CA ILE A 57 -13.60 -1.79 5.59
C ILE A 57 -13.81 -1.34 7.03
N GLU A 58 -14.54 -0.25 7.20
CA GLU A 58 -15.02 0.25 8.50
C GLU A 58 -16.54 0.22 8.48
N ARG A 59 -17.14 -0.27 9.56
CA ARG A 59 -18.59 -0.34 9.69
C ARG A 59 -19.04 0.49 10.88
N ASP A 60 -19.93 1.44 10.58
CA ASP A 60 -20.74 2.13 11.58
C ASP A 60 -22.17 1.55 11.57
N ASN A 61 -22.97 1.88 12.57
CA ASN A 61 -24.38 1.46 12.59
C ASN A 61 -25.18 1.99 11.37
N ALA A 62 -24.87 3.23 10.93
CA ALA A 62 -25.59 3.91 9.87
C ALA A 62 -25.02 3.66 8.47
N LYS A 63 -23.69 3.51 8.33
CA LYS A 63 -23.03 3.44 7.03
C LYS A 63 -21.80 2.53 7.05
N VAL A 64 -21.42 2.06 5.87
CA VAL A 64 -20.18 1.29 5.64
C VAL A 64 -19.19 2.18 4.88
N ARG A 65 -17.97 2.31 5.40
CA ARG A 65 -16.89 3.02 4.71
C ARG A 65 -15.91 2.00 4.14
N VAL A 66 -15.67 2.10 2.85
CA VAL A 66 -14.72 1.25 2.14
C VAL A 66 -13.57 2.11 1.64
N TYR A 67 -12.36 1.82 2.10
CA TYR A 67 -11.16 2.48 1.63
C TYR A 67 -10.45 1.57 0.63
N LEU A 68 -10.38 2.07 -0.59
CA LEU A 68 -9.81 1.36 -1.72
C LEU A 68 -8.42 1.89 -2.00
N HIS A 69 -7.39 1.10 -1.70
CA HIS A 69 -6.05 1.39 -2.15
C HIS A 69 -5.92 0.98 -3.61
N CYS A 70 -5.49 1.87 -4.49
CA CYS A 70 -5.33 1.56 -5.91
C CYS A 70 -4.09 2.21 -6.51
N ALA A 71 -3.49 1.54 -7.50
CA ALA A 71 -2.35 2.06 -8.24
C ALA A 71 -2.76 3.06 -9.33
N ARG A 72 -3.99 2.93 -9.85
CA ARG A 72 -4.52 3.77 -10.94
C ARG A 72 -5.87 4.37 -10.56
N PRO A 73 -5.89 5.46 -9.78
CA PRO A 73 -7.13 6.07 -9.30
C PRO A 73 -8.04 6.57 -10.43
N GLY A 74 -7.48 7.01 -11.55
CA GLY A 74 -8.25 7.47 -12.70
C GLY A 74 -9.19 6.43 -13.30
N VAL A 75 -8.82 5.14 -13.24
CA VAL A 75 -9.68 4.04 -13.72
C VAL A 75 -10.88 3.81 -12.80
N VAL A 76 -10.69 4.03 -11.50
CA VAL A 76 -11.76 3.86 -10.49
C VAL A 76 -12.74 5.01 -10.54
N ILE A 77 -12.25 6.23 -10.70
CA ILE A 77 -13.08 7.44 -10.75
C ILE A 77 -13.89 7.49 -12.06
N GLY A 78 -13.25 7.13 -13.18
CA GLY A 78 -13.84 7.22 -14.51
C GLY A 78 -14.00 8.66 -15.00
N LYS A 79 -14.66 8.83 -16.12
CA LYS A 79 -14.96 10.14 -16.70
C LYS A 79 -16.06 10.81 -15.87
N GLY A 80 -15.76 12.01 -15.32
CA GLY A 80 -16.73 12.75 -14.54
C GLY A 80 -17.20 12.10 -13.23
N GLY A 81 -16.59 11.00 -12.79
CA GLY A 81 -17.00 10.29 -11.58
C GLY A 81 -18.13 9.27 -11.78
N GLU A 82 -18.51 8.95 -13.01
CA GLU A 82 -19.60 7.99 -13.30
C GLU A 82 -19.30 6.59 -12.78
N GLU A 83 -18.07 6.09 -12.96
CA GLU A 83 -17.72 4.73 -12.59
C GLU A 83 -17.76 4.54 -11.05
N ILE A 84 -17.25 5.50 -10.29
CA ILE A 84 -17.31 5.43 -8.83
C ILE A 84 -18.75 5.43 -8.32
N ASN A 85 -19.65 6.22 -8.94
CA ASN A 85 -21.06 6.27 -8.58
C ASN A 85 -21.78 4.94 -8.89
N LYS A 86 -21.49 4.30 -10.03
CA LYS A 86 -22.01 2.98 -10.40
C LYS A 86 -21.58 1.90 -9.40
N ILE A 87 -20.29 1.91 -9.03
CA ILE A 87 -19.74 0.96 -8.06
C ILE A 87 -20.38 1.18 -6.69
N GLN A 88 -20.50 2.43 -6.25
CA GLN A 88 -21.13 2.76 -4.98
C GLN A 88 -22.61 2.34 -4.92
N ALA A 89 -23.35 2.55 -5.99
CA ALA A 89 -24.74 2.09 -6.12
C ALA A 89 -24.84 0.56 -6.05
N GLY A 90 -23.95 -0.16 -6.76
CA GLY A 90 -23.87 -1.61 -6.72
C GLY A 90 -23.54 -2.18 -5.34
N LEU A 91 -22.60 -1.55 -4.62
CA LEU A 91 -22.28 -1.92 -3.24
C LEU A 91 -23.42 -1.64 -2.29
N THR A 92 -24.11 -0.51 -2.42
CA THR A 92 -25.27 -0.15 -1.59
C THR A 92 -26.41 -1.15 -1.78
N ALA A 93 -26.66 -1.58 -3.03
CA ALA A 93 -27.66 -2.59 -3.32
C ALA A 93 -27.31 -3.96 -2.69
N MET A 94 -26.02 -4.34 -2.64
CA MET A 94 -25.57 -5.59 -2.02
C MET A 94 -25.65 -5.60 -0.50
N VAL A 95 -25.32 -4.50 0.14
CA VAL A 95 -25.18 -4.39 1.60
C VAL A 95 -26.49 -3.94 2.26
N GLY A 96 -27.40 -3.29 1.50
CA GLY A 96 -28.64 -2.70 2.05
C GLY A 96 -28.42 -1.49 2.96
N LYS A 97 -27.19 -0.96 3.02
CA LYS A 97 -26.81 0.23 3.78
C LYS A 97 -26.03 1.20 2.88
N PRO A 98 -26.06 2.49 3.16
CA PRO A 98 -25.27 3.47 2.41
C PRO A 98 -23.78 3.16 2.55
N VAL A 99 -23.09 3.04 1.40
CA VAL A 99 -21.65 2.77 1.31
C VAL A 99 -20.93 4.03 0.88
N ASP A 100 -19.91 4.43 1.64
CA ASP A 100 -19.02 5.54 1.32
C ASP A 100 -17.68 4.96 0.81
N LEU A 101 -17.39 5.17 -0.48
CA LEU A 101 -16.18 4.67 -1.12
C LEU A 101 -15.11 5.75 -1.16
N LYS A 102 -13.98 5.52 -0.48
CA LYS A 102 -12.83 6.42 -0.48
C LYS A 102 -11.63 5.79 -1.19
N ILE A 103 -11.03 6.56 -2.09
CA ILE A 103 -9.90 6.12 -2.90
C ILE A 103 -8.61 6.63 -2.26
N ILE A 104 -7.64 5.74 -2.09
CA ILE A 104 -6.29 6.04 -1.60
C ILE A 104 -5.30 5.62 -2.68
N GLU A 105 -4.51 6.56 -3.17
CA GLU A 105 -3.50 6.27 -4.19
C GLU A 105 -2.28 5.56 -3.58
N VAL A 106 -1.84 4.50 -4.24
CA VAL A 106 -0.58 3.81 -3.96
C VAL A 106 0.52 4.42 -4.80
N ARG A 107 1.40 5.21 -4.17
CA ARG A 107 2.47 5.95 -4.89
C ARG A 107 3.42 5.04 -5.65
N ASN A 108 3.86 3.95 -5.03
CA ASN A 108 4.84 3.02 -5.59
C ASN A 108 4.25 1.62 -5.73
N ALA A 109 3.67 1.32 -6.89
CA ALA A 109 3.07 0.02 -7.19
C ALA A 109 4.10 -1.14 -7.15
N ASP A 110 5.35 -0.88 -7.52
CA ASP A 110 6.43 -1.88 -7.52
C ASP A 110 6.96 -2.21 -6.10
N MET A 111 6.54 -1.45 -5.07
CA MET A 111 6.82 -1.75 -3.65
C MET A 111 5.68 -2.48 -2.94
N ASP A 112 4.59 -2.76 -3.63
CA ASP A 112 3.44 -3.48 -3.09
C ASP A 112 3.47 -4.94 -3.55
N ALA A 113 3.58 -5.87 -2.60
CA ALA A 113 3.77 -7.28 -2.92
C ALA A 113 2.60 -7.88 -3.70
N GLN A 114 1.36 -7.44 -3.42
CA GLN A 114 0.16 -7.91 -4.11
C GLN A 114 0.16 -7.47 -5.58
N LEU A 115 0.48 -6.20 -5.86
CA LEU A 115 0.54 -5.67 -7.22
C LEU A 115 1.66 -6.30 -8.04
N VAL A 116 2.80 -6.56 -7.40
CA VAL A 116 3.92 -7.27 -8.05
C VAL A 116 3.53 -8.72 -8.36
N ALA A 117 2.83 -9.42 -7.46
CA ALA A 117 2.34 -10.77 -7.71
C ALA A 117 1.35 -10.83 -8.86
N GLU A 118 0.37 -9.91 -8.89
CA GLU A 118 -0.62 -9.80 -9.98
C GLU A 118 0.06 -9.45 -11.33
N ASN A 119 1.08 -8.59 -11.32
CA ASN A 119 1.84 -8.26 -12.51
C ASN A 119 2.60 -9.47 -13.06
N ILE A 120 3.24 -10.27 -12.20
CA ILE A 120 3.89 -11.52 -12.61
C ILE A 120 2.86 -12.49 -13.20
N ALA A 121 1.71 -12.65 -12.53
CA ALA A 121 0.63 -13.51 -13.01
C ALA A 121 0.13 -13.11 -14.41
N GLN A 122 -0.13 -11.82 -14.64
CA GLN A 122 -0.51 -11.30 -15.96
C GLN A 122 0.55 -11.53 -17.03
N GLN A 123 1.85 -11.44 -16.68
CA GLN A 123 2.93 -11.75 -17.62
C GLN A 123 2.95 -13.23 -17.98
N LEU A 124 2.69 -14.13 -17.03
CA LEU A 124 2.60 -15.57 -17.27
C LEU A 124 1.41 -15.92 -18.17
N GLU A 125 0.25 -15.28 -17.98
CA GLU A 125 -0.92 -15.40 -18.84
C GLU A 125 -0.64 -14.96 -20.29
N LYS A 126 0.18 -13.92 -20.44
CA LYS A 126 0.68 -13.45 -21.75
C LYS A 126 1.81 -14.33 -22.34
N ARG A 127 2.03 -15.52 -21.78
CA ARG A 127 3.05 -16.49 -22.20
C ARG A 127 4.49 -15.98 -22.12
N ILE A 128 4.77 -15.01 -21.27
CA ILE A 128 6.16 -14.59 -20.98
C ILE A 128 6.83 -15.66 -20.11
N GLY A 129 8.07 -16.00 -20.42
CA GLY A 129 8.82 -16.98 -19.66
C GLY A 129 8.94 -16.61 -18.19
N PHE A 130 8.60 -17.51 -17.29
CA PHE A 130 8.50 -17.27 -15.84
C PHE A 130 9.79 -16.70 -15.23
N ARG A 131 10.98 -17.18 -15.68
CA ARG A 131 12.28 -16.65 -15.23
C ARG A 131 12.45 -15.18 -15.54
N ARG A 132 12.04 -14.75 -16.75
CA ARG A 132 12.12 -13.35 -17.18
C ARG A 132 11.13 -12.50 -16.39
N ALA A 133 9.90 -12.97 -16.22
CA ALA A 133 8.86 -12.26 -15.46
C ALA A 133 9.30 -12.02 -14.00
N MET A 134 9.79 -13.06 -13.32
CA MET A 134 10.26 -12.96 -11.94
C MET A 134 11.46 -12.01 -11.79
N LYS A 135 12.51 -12.16 -12.63
CA LYS A 135 13.70 -11.30 -12.57
C LYS A 135 13.40 -9.84 -12.86
N ASN A 136 12.53 -9.57 -13.85
CA ASN A 136 12.11 -8.20 -14.16
C ASN A 136 11.34 -7.55 -12.99
N ALA A 137 10.43 -8.30 -12.35
CA ALA A 137 9.69 -7.82 -11.19
C ALA A 137 10.62 -7.52 -10.01
N MET A 138 11.59 -8.41 -9.73
CA MET A 138 12.59 -8.22 -8.70
C MET A 138 13.44 -6.97 -8.96
N GLY A 139 13.97 -6.81 -10.17
CA GLY A 139 14.79 -5.65 -10.53
C GLY A 139 14.01 -4.32 -10.44
N ARG A 140 12.69 -4.30 -10.70
CA ARG A 140 11.86 -3.11 -10.52
C ARG A 140 11.65 -2.79 -9.04
N ALA A 141 11.33 -3.78 -8.22
CA ALA A 141 11.14 -3.59 -6.79
C ALA A 141 12.42 -3.10 -6.07
N MET A 142 13.59 -3.64 -6.43
CA MET A 142 14.86 -3.18 -5.89
C MET A 142 15.17 -1.74 -6.29
N ARG A 143 14.89 -1.36 -7.55
CA ARG A 143 15.03 0.04 -8.02
C ARG A 143 14.03 0.99 -7.34
N ALA A 144 12.84 0.50 -6.98
CA ALA A 144 11.86 1.27 -6.23
C ALA A 144 12.23 1.49 -4.75
N GLY A 145 13.32 0.85 -4.27
CA GLY A 145 13.86 1.04 -2.92
C GLY A 145 13.51 -0.08 -1.93
N ALA A 146 13.11 -1.26 -2.40
CA ALA A 146 12.98 -2.42 -1.55
C ALA A 146 14.36 -2.88 -1.03
N ARG A 147 14.46 -3.26 0.24
CA ARG A 147 15.70 -3.81 0.83
C ARG A 147 15.90 -5.30 0.50
N GLY A 148 14.85 -5.95 0.08
CA GLY A 148 14.90 -7.32 -0.37
C GLY A 148 13.56 -7.79 -0.91
N ILE A 149 13.62 -8.71 -1.87
CA ILE A 149 12.45 -9.32 -2.49
C ILE A 149 12.66 -10.80 -2.68
N LYS A 150 11.63 -11.60 -2.45
CA LYS A 150 11.56 -13.01 -2.78
C LYS A 150 10.30 -13.27 -3.59
N THR A 151 10.49 -13.95 -4.72
CA THR A 151 9.40 -14.39 -5.58
C THR A 151 9.39 -15.91 -5.65
N CYS A 152 8.21 -16.51 -5.71
CA CYS A 152 8.04 -17.95 -5.82
C CYS A 152 6.89 -18.21 -6.80
N CYS A 153 7.16 -19.05 -7.81
CA CYS A 153 6.14 -19.53 -8.73
C CYS A 153 6.04 -21.06 -8.59
N SER A 154 4.81 -21.56 -8.49
CA SER A 154 4.53 -23.00 -8.33
C SER A 154 3.43 -23.44 -9.29
N GLY A 155 3.64 -24.61 -9.91
CA GLY A 155 2.71 -25.16 -10.88
C GLY A 155 3.44 -25.77 -12.09
N ARG A 156 2.72 -25.93 -13.20
CA ARG A 156 3.26 -26.42 -14.48
C ARG A 156 4.00 -25.31 -15.22
N LEU A 157 5.19 -24.98 -14.74
CA LEU A 157 6.00 -23.87 -15.26
C LEU A 157 6.49 -24.19 -16.69
N GLY A 158 6.17 -23.28 -17.62
CA GLY A 158 6.52 -23.44 -19.02
C GLY A 158 5.77 -24.56 -19.76
N GLY A 159 4.66 -25.06 -19.21
CA GLY A 159 3.87 -26.15 -19.78
C GLY A 159 4.41 -27.55 -19.48
N ALA A 160 5.34 -27.71 -18.53
CA ALA A 160 5.87 -29.00 -18.13
C ALA A 160 4.76 -29.91 -17.55
N GLU A 161 4.81 -31.21 -17.80
CA GLU A 161 3.83 -32.16 -17.26
C GLU A 161 3.87 -32.24 -15.74
N ILE A 162 5.06 -32.26 -15.15
CA ILE A 162 5.24 -32.31 -13.71
C ILE A 162 5.34 -30.89 -13.16
N ALA A 163 4.49 -30.58 -12.18
CA ALA A 163 4.53 -29.31 -11.47
C ALA A 163 5.81 -29.18 -10.65
N ARG A 164 6.40 -28.00 -10.66
CA ARG A 164 7.57 -27.68 -9.83
C ARG A 164 7.43 -26.30 -9.24
N THR A 165 8.24 -26.04 -8.20
CA THR A 165 8.32 -24.75 -7.54
C THR A 165 9.69 -24.13 -7.79
N GLU A 166 9.69 -22.93 -8.34
CA GLU A 166 10.90 -22.13 -8.57
C GLU A 166 10.81 -20.87 -7.72
N HIS A 167 11.92 -20.52 -7.07
CA HIS A 167 11.99 -19.31 -6.26
C HIS A 167 13.29 -18.57 -6.52
N TYR A 168 13.18 -17.24 -6.56
CA TYR A 168 14.31 -16.33 -6.67
C TYR A 168 14.21 -15.30 -5.55
N HIS A 169 15.36 -14.85 -5.06
CA HIS A 169 15.44 -13.80 -4.05
C HIS A 169 16.58 -12.85 -4.37
N ASP A 170 16.43 -11.60 -3.94
CA ASP A 170 17.44 -10.57 -4.03
C ASP A 170 17.39 -9.71 -2.77
N GLY A 171 18.56 -9.37 -2.21
CA GLY A 171 18.66 -8.70 -0.92
C GLY A 171 18.31 -9.57 0.29
N THR A 172 18.05 -8.94 1.42
CA THR A 172 17.77 -9.60 2.71
C THR A 172 16.27 -9.65 3.00
N ILE A 173 15.76 -10.79 3.50
CA ILE A 173 14.34 -10.95 3.85
C ILE A 173 14.25 -11.70 5.18
N PRO A 174 14.30 -10.98 6.31
CA PRO A 174 14.26 -11.57 7.64
C PRO A 174 12.81 -11.94 8.03
N LEU A 175 12.32 -13.10 7.58
CA LEU A 175 10.93 -13.51 7.80
C LEU A 175 10.58 -13.71 9.28
N GLN A 176 11.55 -14.10 10.10
CA GLN A 176 11.36 -14.37 11.54
C GLN A 176 11.38 -13.10 12.39
N THR A 177 11.97 -12.01 11.91
CA THR A 177 12.09 -10.76 12.64
C THR A 177 10.75 -10.02 12.64
N LEU A 178 10.09 -9.86 13.80
CA LEU A 178 8.78 -9.22 13.91
C LEU A 178 8.80 -7.73 13.55
N ARG A 179 9.90 -7.03 13.90
CA ARG A 179 10.07 -5.61 13.58
C ARG A 179 10.30 -5.32 12.09
N ALA A 180 10.59 -6.35 11.27
CA ALA A 180 10.77 -6.20 9.84
C ALA A 180 9.42 -5.98 9.13
N ASP A 181 9.28 -4.88 8.41
CA ASP A 181 8.10 -4.62 7.58
C ASP A 181 8.18 -5.43 6.29
N ILE A 182 7.54 -6.60 6.32
CA ILE A 182 7.44 -7.51 5.19
C ILE A 182 6.03 -7.46 4.64
N ASP A 183 5.93 -7.13 3.36
CA ASP A 183 4.70 -7.20 2.61
C ASP A 183 4.60 -8.53 1.88
N TYR A 184 3.38 -9.08 1.78
CA TYR A 184 3.13 -10.38 1.18
C TYR A 184 1.97 -10.29 0.19
N GLY A 185 2.21 -10.82 -1.01
CA GLY A 185 1.20 -10.90 -2.06
C GLY A 185 1.07 -12.31 -2.60
N PHE A 186 -0.16 -12.67 -2.95
CA PHE A 186 -0.51 -13.93 -3.60
C PHE A 186 -1.38 -13.65 -4.82
N ALA A 187 -1.03 -14.27 -5.95
CA ALA A 187 -1.83 -14.20 -7.16
C ALA A 187 -1.79 -15.56 -7.89
N GLU A 188 -2.82 -15.83 -8.66
CA GLU A 188 -2.90 -17.00 -9.52
C GLU A 188 -2.93 -16.56 -10.98
N ALA A 189 -2.10 -17.20 -11.81
CA ALA A 189 -2.12 -17.03 -13.26
C ALA A 189 -2.91 -18.18 -13.89
N ALA A 190 -3.95 -17.87 -14.65
CA ALA A 190 -4.73 -18.85 -15.40
C ALA A 190 -4.06 -19.10 -16.77
N THR A 191 -3.32 -20.19 -16.87
CA THR A 191 -2.67 -20.60 -18.11
C THR A 191 -3.43 -21.72 -18.81
N THR A 192 -3.15 -21.96 -20.09
CA THR A 192 -3.74 -23.06 -20.88
C THR A 192 -3.48 -24.43 -20.28
N TYR A 193 -2.38 -24.60 -19.50
CA TYR A 193 -1.98 -25.85 -18.87
C TYR A 193 -2.44 -25.99 -17.40
N GLY A 194 -3.18 -25.01 -16.89
CA GLY A 194 -3.63 -24.97 -15.50
C GLY A 194 -3.28 -23.67 -14.80
N ARG A 195 -3.47 -23.63 -13.49
CA ARG A 195 -3.17 -22.46 -12.67
C ARG A 195 -1.75 -22.52 -12.12
N ILE A 196 -1.05 -21.38 -12.17
CA ILE A 196 0.26 -21.17 -11.57
C ILE A 196 0.10 -20.22 -10.41
N GLY A 197 0.46 -20.67 -9.19
CA GLY A 197 0.45 -19.83 -8.00
C GLY A 197 1.72 -18.99 -7.93
N VAL A 198 1.55 -17.69 -7.70
CA VAL A 198 2.64 -16.72 -7.52
C VAL A 198 2.58 -16.18 -6.11
N LYS A 199 3.69 -16.26 -5.38
CA LYS A 199 3.86 -15.68 -4.04
C LYS A 199 5.01 -14.69 -4.06
N VAL A 200 4.82 -13.52 -3.49
CA VAL A 200 5.83 -12.46 -3.43
C VAL A 200 5.96 -11.96 -1.99
N TRP A 201 7.19 -11.76 -1.53
CA TRP A 201 7.55 -11.14 -0.27
C TRP A 201 8.44 -9.95 -0.56
N ILE A 202 8.10 -8.77 -0.05
CA ILE A 202 8.89 -7.56 -0.19
C ILE A 202 9.25 -7.03 1.19
N TYR A 203 10.53 -6.86 1.44
CA TYR A 203 11.04 -6.27 2.66
C TYR A 203 11.26 -4.77 2.47
N LYS A 204 10.52 -3.95 3.22
CA LYS A 204 10.55 -2.47 3.14
C LYS A 204 11.51 -1.84 4.14
N GLY A 205 11.98 -2.59 5.14
CA GLY A 205 12.86 -2.12 6.19
C GLY A 205 12.36 -2.47 7.59
N GLU A 206 13.08 -2.02 8.61
CA GLU A 206 12.70 -2.25 10.02
C GLU A 206 11.88 -1.08 10.56
N VAL A 207 10.86 -1.41 11.36
CA VAL A 207 10.04 -0.48 12.12
C VAL A 207 10.46 -0.57 13.57
N LEU A 208 11.14 0.46 14.08
CA LEU A 208 11.65 0.52 15.44
C LEU A 208 10.64 1.11 16.44
N THR A 209 9.66 1.86 15.95
CA THR A 209 8.58 2.42 16.74
C THR A 209 7.54 1.35 17.06
N GLN A 210 7.21 1.16 18.33
CA GLN A 210 6.22 0.18 18.79
C GLN A 210 4.76 0.63 18.59
N THR A 211 4.54 1.74 17.91
CA THR A 211 3.19 2.23 17.58
C THR A 211 2.70 1.54 16.31
N LEU A 212 1.48 1.03 16.36
CA LEU A 212 0.78 0.57 15.16
C LEU A 212 0.80 1.69 14.12
N ARG A 213 1.14 1.35 12.89
CA ARG A 213 1.18 2.29 11.78
C ARG A 213 -0.23 2.82 11.58
N THR A 214 -0.53 3.99 12.13
CA THR A 214 -1.77 4.70 11.81
C THR A 214 -1.75 5.00 10.32
N THR A 215 -2.76 4.53 9.62
CA THR A 215 -2.95 4.86 8.21
C THR A 215 -3.08 6.38 8.08
N PRO A 216 -2.63 7.00 6.98
CA PRO A 216 -2.69 8.46 6.74
C PRO A 216 -4.05 9.10 7.00
N ARG A 217 -5.07 8.30 7.08
CA ARG A 217 -6.47 8.61 7.34
C ARG A 217 -6.78 9.37 8.64
N THR A 218 -6.03 9.09 9.70
CA THR A 218 -6.19 9.77 10.99
C THR A 218 -5.50 11.13 11.03
N LEU A 219 -4.60 11.41 10.08
CA LEU A 219 -3.85 12.65 10.01
C LEU A 219 -4.51 13.71 9.11
N ASP A 220 -5.37 13.31 8.16
CA ASP A 220 -5.92 14.22 7.14
C ASP A 220 -7.29 14.83 7.47
N THR A 221 -7.96 14.38 8.53
CA THR A 221 -9.27 14.96 8.92
C THR A 221 -9.16 16.30 9.63
N SER A 222 -7.96 16.72 10.03
CA SER A 222 -7.75 18.00 10.74
C SER A 222 -7.12 19.10 9.89
N LYS A 223 -6.77 18.84 8.63
CA LYS A 223 -6.32 19.89 7.71
C LYS A 223 -7.50 20.35 6.88
N PRO A 224 -7.97 21.60 7.05
CA PRO A 224 -8.94 22.17 6.13
C PRO A 224 -8.33 22.14 4.73
N TYR A 225 -9.13 21.71 3.75
CA TYR A 225 -8.82 21.78 2.33
C TYR A 225 -8.36 23.20 2.01
N GLN A 226 -7.05 23.40 1.89
CA GLN A 226 -6.53 24.65 1.36
C GLN A 226 -6.85 24.62 -0.13
N GLU A 227 -7.89 25.37 -0.47
CA GLU A 227 -8.18 25.75 -1.86
C GLU A 227 -6.87 26.12 -2.54
N ARG A 228 -6.56 25.35 -3.55
CA ARG A 228 -5.42 25.59 -4.43
C ARG A 228 -5.72 26.94 -5.08
N ARG A 229 -5.17 28.04 -4.49
CA ARG A 229 -5.23 29.37 -5.07
C ARG A 229 -4.82 29.22 -6.52
N GLU A 230 -5.77 29.45 -7.42
CA GLU A 230 -5.54 29.56 -8.84
C GLU A 230 -4.41 30.54 -9.06
N ARG A 231 -3.31 30.07 -9.60
CA ARG A 231 -2.25 30.96 -10.05
C ARG A 231 -2.86 31.82 -11.15
N PRO A 232 -2.78 33.17 -11.04
CA PRO A 232 -3.31 34.04 -12.07
C PRO A 232 -2.69 33.66 -13.42
N ARG A 233 -3.54 33.41 -14.41
CA ARG A 233 -3.13 33.22 -15.80
C ARG A 233 -2.33 34.45 -16.21
N ARG A 234 -1.05 34.29 -16.47
CA ARG A 234 -0.25 35.30 -17.15
C ARG A 234 -0.81 35.45 -18.53
N ASP A 235 -1.49 36.57 -18.78
CA ASP A 235 -1.88 37.03 -20.10
C ASP A 235 -0.64 37.06 -20.98
N ARG A 236 -0.64 36.22 -22.00
CA ARG A 236 0.28 36.36 -23.13
C ARG A 236 -0.17 37.58 -23.91
N ARG A 237 0.46 38.72 -23.65
CA ARG A 237 0.39 39.86 -24.58
C ARG A 237 1.10 39.46 -25.85
N ASP A 238 0.33 39.39 -26.93
CA ASP A 238 0.77 39.50 -28.31
C ASP A 238 1.52 40.82 -28.52
N GLY A 239 2.54 40.77 -29.36
CA GLY A 239 3.14 41.95 -29.95
C GLY A 239 4.66 41.88 -29.93
N ASP A 240 5.40 41.54 -30.89
CA ASP A 240 5.69 42.32 -32.05
C ASP A 240 6.79 41.60 -32.87
N ARG A 241 6.54 41.55 -34.13
CA ARG A 241 7.52 41.15 -35.18
C ARG A 241 8.57 42.22 -35.29
N ARG A 242 9.86 41.90 -35.19
CA ARG A 242 10.91 42.56 -35.96
C ARG A 242 12.00 41.57 -36.35
N GLN A 243 12.26 41.59 -37.63
CA GLN A 243 13.33 41.00 -38.42
C GLN A 243 14.73 41.42 -37.96
N GLY A 244 15.68 40.55 -38.21
CA GLY A 244 17.01 41.01 -38.57
C GLY A 244 18.17 40.32 -37.87
N GLY A 245 18.98 39.63 -38.66
CA GLY A 245 20.42 39.68 -38.42
C GLY A 245 21.11 38.36 -38.09
N PHE A 246 21.57 37.68 -39.11
CA PHE A 246 22.72 36.76 -39.04
C PHE A 246 23.90 37.42 -38.32
N ASN A 247 24.53 36.68 -37.41
CA ASN A 247 25.98 36.58 -37.40
C ASN A 247 26.48 35.36 -36.65
N ARG A 248 27.28 34.57 -37.34
CA ARG A 248 28.20 33.59 -36.81
C ARG A 248 29.31 34.36 -36.08
N ASP A 249 29.67 33.88 -34.88
CA ASP A 249 31.10 33.72 -34.58
C ASP A 249 31.29 32.71 -33.43
N ARG A 250 32.28 31.87 -33.66
CA ARG A 250 32.89 30.89 -32.74
C ARG A 250 33.79 31.61 -31.75
N GLN A 251 33.85 31.13 -30.52
CA GLN A 251 35.04 30.93 -29.66
C GLN A 251 34.56 30.87 -28.22
N GLY A 252 34.73 29.74 -27.52
CA GLY A 252 35.97 29.45 -26.82
C GLY A 252 35.79 29.66 -25.34
N GLY A 253 35.69 28.56 -24.56
CA GLY A 253 36.35 28.43 -23.27
C GLY A 253 35.83 29.22 -22.07
N GLY A 254 35.49 28.48 -21.00
CA GLY A 254 35.46 29.08 -19.68
C GLY A 254 34.55 28.37 -18.69
N PHE A 255 35.06 27.34 -18.07
CA PHE A 255 34.49 26.78 -16.83
C PHE A 255 34.57 27.83 -15.73
N ASN A 256 33.43 28.33 -15.26
CA ASN A 256 33.41 29.16 -14.05
C ASN A 256 32.54 28.46 -13.01
N ARG A 257 33.20 27.82 -12.03
CA ARG A 257 32.59 27.29 -10.81
C ARG A 257 32.25 28.48 -9.90
N GLY A 258 30.95 28.77 -9.76
CA GLY A 258 30.47 29.71 -8.74
C GLY A 258 30.46 29.04 -7.34
N PRO A 259 30.59 29.82 -6.27
CA PRO A 259 30.78 29.30 -4.91
C PRO A 259 29.48 28.69 -4.32
N VAL A 260 29.68 27.57 -3.65
CA VAL A 260 28.66 26.82 -2.90
C VAL A 260 28.22 27.63 -1.67
N PRO A 261 26.92 27.85 -1.40
CA PRO A 261 26.49 28.50 -0.16
C PRO A 261 26.68 27.61 1.06
N PRO A 262 26.99 28.16 2.25
CA PRO A 262 27.27 27.39 3.45
C PRO A 262 26.03 26.71 3.99
N VAL A 263 26.20 25.47 4.42
CA VAL A 263 25.18 24.62 5.08
C VAL A 263 24.85 25.24 6.44
N ARG A 264 23.61 25.62 6.62
CA ARG A 264 23.06 26.12 7.90
C ARG A 264 22.93 24.96 8.88
N VAL A 265 23.80 24.90 9.86
CA VAL A 265 23.73 23.99 11.00
C VAL A 265 22.55 24.40 11.87
N VAL A 266 21.52 23.58 11.94
CA VAL A 266 20.40 23.72 12.87
C VAL A 266 20.80 23.06 14.18
N SER A 267 20.98 23.87 15.22
CA SER A 267 21.25 23.40 16.59
C SER A 267 20.04 22.63 17.13
N ILE A 268 20.24 21.35 17.42
CA ILE A 268 19.23 20.51 18.08
C ILE A 268 19.30 20.79 19.58
N THR A 269 18.27 21.44 20.12
CA THR A 269 18.08 21.61 21.56
C THR A 269 17.66 20.26 22.15
N ILE A 270 18.51 19.68 22.96
CA ILE A 270 18.23 18.44 23.69
C ILE A 270 17.24 18.78 24.81
N VAL A 271 16.00 18.29 24.68
CA VAL A 271 14.98 18.36 25.73
C VAL A 271 15.31 17.27 26.78
N ALA A 272 15.43 17.69 28.03
CA ALA A 272 15.74 16.84 29.16
C ALA A 272 14.70 15.72 29.37
N PRO A 273 15.08 14.54 29.90
CA PRO A 273 14.17 13.42 30.11
C PRO A 273 13.18 13.70 31.24
N VAL A 274 11.91 13.36 30.98
CA VAL A 274 10.82 13.41 31.95
C VAL A 274 11.08 12.39 33.06
N PRO A 275 10.92 12.76 34.37
CA PRO A 275 11.14 11.85 35.51
C PRO A 275 10.07 10.74 35.56
N PRO A 276 10.41 9.54 36.04
CA PRO A 276 9.50 8.40 36.08
C PRO A 276 8.35 8.63 37.07
N VAL A 277 7.14 8.34 36.63
CA VAL A 277 5.90 8.34 37.44
C VAL A 277 6.01 7.23 38.50
N ARG A 278 5.93 7.57 39.79
CA ARG A 278 5.88 6.62 40.88
C ARG A 278 4.60 5.79 40.86
N PRO A 279 4.64 4.47 41.06
CA PRO A 279 3.43 3.66 41.15
C PRO A 279 2.66 3.98 42.43
N MET A 280 1.36 4.29 42.31
CA MET A 280 0.44 4.39 43.45
C MET A 280 0.28 3.01 44.12
N LEU A 281 0.70 2.91 45.33
CA LEU A 281 0.43 1.78 46.26
C LEU A 281 -1.09 1.67 46.47
N ARG A 282 -1.68 0.58 46.03
CA ARG A 282 -3.04 0.17 46.42
C ARG A 282 -3.08 -0.10 47.93
N ARG A 283 -3.83 0.72 48.69
CA ARG A 283 -4.27 0.40 50.03
C ARG A 283 -5.17 -0.84 49.97
N LYS A 284 -4.73 -1.91 50.60
CA LYS A 284 -5.58 -3.04 51.01
C LYS A 284 -6.40 -2.59 52.22
N GLU A 285 -7.67 -2.36 52.04
CA GLU A 285 -8.61 -2.29 53.17
C GLU A 285 -8.91 -3.71 53.64
N ALA A 286 -8.54 -3.95 54.89
CA ALA A 286 -8.92 -5.12 55.65
C ALA A 286 -10.40 -5.03 56.03
N LEU A 287 -11.20 -5.97 55.59
CA LEU A 287 -12.51 -6.27 56.19
C LEU A 287 -12.30 -7.42 57.16
N SER A 288 -12.28 -7.09 58.45
CA SER A 288 -12.36 -8.05 59.52
C SER A 288 -13.82 -8.31 59.88
N ASN A 289 -14.13 -9.59 60.01
CA ASN A 289 -15.05 -10.26 60.93
C ASN A 289 -16.29 -9.54 61.47
N ALA A 290 -17.45 -10.13 61.24
CA ALA A 290 -18.40 -10.45 62.33
C ALA A 290 -19.35 -11.55 61.86
N ALA A 291 -19.22 -12.72 62.50
CA ALA A 291 -20.33 -13.67 62.72
C ALA A 291 -21.06 -13.23 64.00
N PRO A 292 -22.26 -13.74 64.29
CA PRO A 292 -22.54 -15.10 64.67
C PRO A 292 -23.44 -15.87 63.69
#